data_6bb0fedd90b4d2782d843927b6b4d5a0
#
_entry.id   6bb0fedd90b4d2782d843927b6b4d5a0
#
_cell.length_a   1.000
_cell.length_b   1.000
_cell.length_c   1.000
_cell.angle_alpha   90.00
_cell.angle_beta   90.00
_cell.angle_gamma   90.00
#
_symmetry.space_group_name_H-M   'P 1'
#
loop_
_entity.id
_entity.type
_entity.pdbx_description
1 polymer ?
#
loop_
_entity_poly.entity_id
_entity_poly.type
_entity_poly.pdbx_seq_one_letter_code
_entity_poly.pdbx_strand_id
1 'polypeptide(L)'
;YQVVYFPVYFQYLYYVIRTRSFFYFNASNPTIKNGGFFMESKKEIYDLIPPEYYPKTILIQPNDDLETILQRINSENIQFPLIAKPDIGLRGTAVKKIHNTKELAAYFSKANFNVLIQSLIPYENEIGLFYVKLPNQPGKITGIVSKEFMILTGNGKNTLRELLHSDKRYLLQLETLELEYKNLLNTVLKEGETINLVPYGNHCRGTKFVDASHEITSEMIESFNAICSQIKDFHFGRMDIMYQSYEDLAKGKNFQIVEINGAISEPTHMYDPKHSLWFGWKELTRHFHYMYLISKNNHKNGAKYLTFKEGVIEFKKHHQHYNIILDF
;
A
#
# COMPACT_ATOMS: atom_id res chain seq x y z
N TYR A 1 12.23 15.00 -0.62
CA TYR A 1 11.93 14.19 -1.81
C TYR A 1 12.87 14.52 -2.98
N GLN A 2 13.04 15.77 -3.41
CA GLN A 2 13.85 16.12 -4.61
C GLN A 2 15.28 15.59 -4.57
N VAL A 3 15.97 15.64 -3.43
CA VAL A 3 17.32 15.11 -3.26
C VAL A 3 17.36 13.59 -3.45
N VAL A 4 16.38 12.87 -2.92
CA VAL A 4 16.28 11.41 -3.02
C VAL A 4 16.05 10.97 -4.46
N TYR A 5 15.27 11.70 -5.23
CA TYR A 5 14.94 11.36 -6.63
C TYR A 5 15.90 11.97 -7.67
N PHE A 6 16.87 12.77 -7.26
CA PHE A 6 17.76 13.47 -8.17
C PHE A 6 18.38 12.58 -9.26
N PRO A 7 19.00 11.42 -8.98
CA PRO A 7 19.56 10.58 -10.04
C PRO A 7 18.49 9.92 -10.91
N VAL A 8 17.30 9.69 -10.35
CA VAL A 8 16.18 9.02 -11.04
C VAL A 8 15.61 9.90 -12.13
N TYR A 9 15.62 11.23 -12.01
CA TYR A 9 15.14 12.13 -13.06
C TYR A 9 15.92 11.98 -14.36
N PHE A 10 17.25 11.88 -14.28
CA PHE A 10 18.09 11.67 -15.46
C PHE A 10 17.90 10.29 -16.08
N GLN A 11 17.81 9.28 -15.22
CA GLN A 11 17.55 7.91 -15.64
C GLN A 11 16.18 7.76 -16.30
N TYR A 12 15.15 8.40 -15.75
CA TYR A 12 13.81 8.42 -16.32
C TYR A 12 13.80 9.07 -17.71
N LEU A 13 14.40 10.26 -17.87
CA LEU A 13 14.52 10.93 -19.16
C LEU A 13 15.27 10.06 -20.19
N TYR A 14 16.35 9.40 -19.78
CA TYR A 14 17.06 8.45 -20.64
C TYR A 14 16.13 7.33 -21.12
N TYR A 15 15.30 6.75 -20.23
CA TYR A 15 14.36 5.70 -20.63
C TYR A 15 13.19 6.21 -21.46
N VAL A 16 12.72 7.43 -21.25
CA VAL A 16 11.74 8.09 -22.12
C VAL A 16 12.26 8.18 -23.56
N ILE A 17 13.52 8.60 -23.74
CA ILE A 17 14.16 8.66 -25.07
C ILE A 17 14.25 7.24 -25.68
N ARG A 18 14.69 6.25 -24.90
CA ARG A 18 14.87 4.86 -25.35
C ARG A 18 13.56 4.15 -25.72
N THR A 19 12.48 4.48 -25.08
CA THR A 19 11.14 3.90 -25.31
C THR A 19 10.26 4.76 -26.22
N ARG A 20 10.64 6.02 -26.44
CA ARG A 20 9.83 7.04 -27.12
C ARG A 20 8.47 7.24 -26.47
N SER A 21 8.37 7.02 -25.15
CA SER A 21 7.15 7.17 -24.37
C SER A 21 7.43 7.75 -23.00
N PHE A 22 6.70 8.80 -22.61
CA PHE A 22 6.73 9.33 -21.25
C PHE A 22 6.14 8.37 -20.22
N PHE A 23 5.17 7.56 -20.62
CA PHE A 23 4.43 6.67 -19.73
C PHE A 23 4.80 5.20 -19.93
N TYR A 24 6.05 4.91 -20.39
CA TYR A 24 6.51 3.55 -20.67
C TYR A 24 6.27 2.57 -19.51
N PHE A 25 6.28 3.04 -18.28
CA PHE A 25 6.10 2.25 -17.07
C PHE A 25 4.73 1.57 -16.97
N ASN A 26 3.72 2.07 -17.70
CA ASN A 26 2.39 1.46 -17.73
C ASN A 26 2.41 0.01 -18.25
N ALA A 27 3.40 -0.34 -19.05
CA ALA A 27 3.57 -1.70 -19.56
C ALA A 27 4.33 -2.63 -18.60
N SER A 28 4.68 -2.18 -17.38
CA SER A 28 5.34 -3.06 -16.39
C SER A 28 4.41 -4.15 -15.87
N ASN A 29 3.11 -3.87 -15.75
CA ASN A 29 2.08 -4.80 -15.35
C ASN A 29 0.87 -4.63 -16.30
N PRO A 30 0.84 -5.29 -17.47
CA PRO A 30 -0.14 -5.01 -18.51
C PRO A 30 -1.61 -5.22 -18.13
N THR A 31 -1.92 -6.07 -17.18
CA THR A 31 -3.28 -6.34 -16.69
C THR A 31 -3.74 -5.38 -15.59
N ILE A 32 -2.82 -4.62 -15.00
CA ILE A 32 -3.15 -3.60 -14.01
C ILE A 32 -3.27 -2.26 -14.74
N LYS A 33 -4.37 -1.54 -14.49
CA LYS A 33 -4.61 -0.24 -15.12
C LYS A 33 -3.42 0.70 -14.92
N ASN A 34 -2.96 1.30 -16.01
CA ASN A 34 -1.79 2.19 -16.06
C ASN A 34 -0.52 1.59 -15.42
N GLY A 35 -0.41 0.23 -15.42
CA GLY A 35 0.69 -0.49 -14.78
C GLY A 35 0.70 -0.43 -13.25
N GLY A 36 -0.35 0.11 -12.63
CA GLY A 36 -0.41 0.39 -11.20
C GLY A 36 0.38 1.64 -10.82
N PHE A 37 0.25 2.71 -11.62
CA PHE A 37 0.88 4.00 -11.32
C PHE A 37 -0.16 5.04 -10.85
N PHE A 38 -1.34 5.05 -11.44
CA PHE A 38 -2.46 5.92 -11.06
C PHE A 38 -3.79 5.37 -11.58
N MET A 39 -4.88 5.68 -10.86
CA MET A 39 -6.25 5.26 -11.17
C MET A 39 -6.46 3.74 -11.19
N GLU A 40 -5.61 2.98 -10.55
CA GLU A 40 -5.82 1.55 -10.35
C GLU A 40 -6.91 1.31 -9.31
N SER A 41 -7.85 0.43 -9.65
CA SER A 41 -8.85 -0.08 -8.73
C SER A 41 -8.26 -1.21 -7.90
N LYS A 42 -8.40 -1.12 -6.57
CA LYS A 42 -8.00 -2.21 -5.66
C LYS A 42 -8.85 -3.46 -5.90
N LYS A 43 -10.14 -3.27 -6.23
CA LYS A 43 -11.02 -4.40 -6.54
C LYS A 43 -10.57 -5.14 -7.78
N GLU A 44 -10.27 -4.40 -8.87
CA GLU A 44 -9.75 -5.02 -10.10
C GLU A 44 -8.43 -5.77 -9.85
N ILE A 45 -7.56 -5.24 -8.99
CA ILE A 45 -6.32 -5.93 -8.60
C ILE A 45 -6.63 -7.19 -7.77
N TYR A 46 -7.54 -7.12 -6.79
CA TYR A 46 -7.94 -8.30 -6.01
C TYR A 46 -8.53 -9.39 -6.89
N ASP A 47 -9.26 -9.05 -7.95
CA ASP A 47 -9.84 -10.01 -8.90
C ASP A 47 -8.77 -10.74 -9.74
N LEU A 48 -7.52 -10.27 -9.74
CA LEU A 48 -6.37 -10.96 -10.35
C LEU A 48 -5.67 -11.91 -9.37
N ILE A 49 -5.91 -11.74 -8.05
CA ILE A 49 -5.23 -12.51 -6.99
C ILE A 49 -6.11 -13.72 -6.62
N PRO A 50 -5.54 -14.92 -6.42
CA PRO A 50 -6.31 -16.04 -5.90
C PRO A 50 -6.98 -15.70 -4.56
N PRO A 51 -8.26 -16.07 -4.36
CA PRO A 51 -9.09 -15.56 -3.27
C PRO A 51 -8.59 -15.93 -1.86
N GLU A 52 -7.77 -16.94 -1.73
CA GLU A 52 -7.15 -17.36 -0.46
C GLU A 52 -6.08 -16.38 0.05
N TYR A 53 -5.53 -15.51 -0.82
CA TYR A 53 -4.42 -14.60 -0.45
C TYR A 53 -4.87 -13.18 -0.11
N TYR A 54 -6.17 -12.85 -0.15
CA TYR A 54 -6.65 -11.54 0.25
C TYR A 54 -7.94 -11.63 1.09
N PRO A 55 -8.26 -10.60 1.91
CA PRO A 55 -9.45 -10.63 2.75
C PRO A 55 -10.72 -10.58 1.89
N LYS A 56 -11.79 -11.22 2.33
CA LYS A 56 -13.11 -11.11 1.68
C LYS A 56 -13.44 -9.64 1.43
N THR A 57 -13.76 -9.31 0.19
CA THR A 57 -13.87 -7.92 -0.28
C THR A 57 -15.05 -7.75 -1.20
N ILE A 58 -15.92 -6.78 -0.91
CA ILE A 58 -17.00 -6.34 -1.80
C ILE A 58 -16.80 -4.89 -2.19
N LEU A 59 -17.20 -4.56 -3.42
CA LEU A 59 -17.22 -3.19 -3.94
C LEU A 59 -18.64 -2.62 -3.78
N ILE A 60 -18.77 -1.48 -3.14
CA ILE A 60 -20.00 -0.75 -2.91
C ILE A 60 -19.94 0.56 -3.70
N GLN A 61 -21.03 0.89 -4.38
CA GLN A 61 -21.16 2.15 -5.12
C GLN A 61 -21.72 3.27 -4.23
N PRO A 62 -21.42 4.54 -4.51
CA PRO A 62 -21.86 5.67 -3.69
C PRO A 62 -23.38 5.77 -3.49
N ASN A 63 -24.16 5.25 -4.45
CA ASN A 63 -25.62 5.34 -4.46
C ASN A 63 -26.32 4.09 -3.92
N ASP A 64 -25.57 3.08 -3.47
CA ASP A 64 -26.15 1.89 -2.85
C ASP A 64 -26.78 2.28 -1.51
N ASP A 65 -28.03 1.86 -1.28
CA ASP A 65 -28.70 2.07 0.01
C ASP A 65 -28.14 1.15 1.10
N LEU A 66 -28.33 1.54 2.36
CA LEU A 66 -27.78 0.83 3.50
C LEU A 66 -28.29 -0.62 3.60
N GLU A 67 -29.54 -0.89 3.20
CA GLU A 67 -30.10 -2.23 3.26
C GLU A 67 -29.41 -3.15 2.26
N THR A 68 -29.24 -2.69 1.03
CA THR A 68 -28.46 -3.39 -0.04
C THR A 68 -27.02 -3.65 0.42
N ILE A 69 -26.36 -2.66 1.04
CA ILE A 69 -24.99 -2.82 1.57
C ILE A 69 -24.95 -3.93 2.62
N LEU A 70 -25.87 -3.92 3.58
CA LEU A 70 -25.94 -4.93 4.65
C LEU A 70 -26.26 -6.33 4.11
N GLN A 71 -27.17 -6.44 3.13
CA GLN A 71 -27.44 -7.72 2.46
C GLN A 71 -26.18 -8.29 1.80
N ARG A 72 -25.40 -7.47 1.11
CA ARG A 72 -24.14 -7.89 0.48
C ARG A 72 -23.06 -8.26 1.48
N ILE A 73 -22.93 -7.53 2.58
CA ILE A 73 -22.03 -7.85 3.69
C ILE A 73 -22.38 -9.24 4.25
N ASN A 74 -23.65 -9.51 4.47
CA ASN A 74 -24.13 -10.78 5.01
C ASN A 74 -23.94 -11.94 4.03
N SER A 75 -24.24 -11.75 2.73
CA SER A 75 -24.07 -12.79 1.71
C SER A 75 -22.63 -13.27 1.58
N GLU A 76 -21.65 -12.40 1.77
CA GLU A 76 -20.21 -12.72 1.73
C GLU A 76 -19.68 -13.16 3.10
N ASN A 77 -20.53 -13.25 4.15
CA ASN A 77 -20.13 -13.56 5.51
C ASN A 77 -19.00 -12.64 6.03
N ILE A 78 -19.06 -11.35 5.72
CA ILE A 78 -18.20 -10.32 6.31
C ILE A 78 -18.81 -9.90 7.65
N GLN A 79 -18.01 -9.82 8.71
CA GLN A 79 -18.46 -9.53 10.05
C GLN A 79 -17.88 -8.22 10.57
N PHE A 80 -18.59 -7.55 11.48
CA PHE A 80 -18.04 -6.45 12.26
C PHE A 80 -17.05 -6.97 13.33
N PRO A 81 -15.94 -6.26 13.60
CA PRO A 81 -15.50 -5.07 12.90
C PRO A 81 -14.95 -5.39 11.50
N LEU A 82 -15.22 -4.49 10.56
CA LEU A 82 -14.78 -4.58 9.16
C LEU A 82 -13.98 -3.33 8.76
N ILE A 83 -13.33 -3.37 7.59
CA ILE A 83 -12.63 -2.21 7.03
C ILE A 83 -13.43 -1.63 5.88
N ALA A 84 -13.66 -0.32 5.91
CA ALA A 84 -14.15 0.47 4.80
C ALA A 84 -13.01 1.34 4.24
N LYS A 85 -12.79 1.30 2.93
CA LYS A 85 -11.73 2.08 2.28
C LYS A 85 -12.11 2.43 0.84
N PRO A 86 -11.59 3.55 0.26
CA PRO A 86 -11.78 3.85 -1.16
C PRO A 86 -11.22 2.74 -2.05
N ASP A 87 -11.93 2.41 -3.12
CA ASP A 87 -11.43 1.48 -4.15
C ASP A 87 -10.20 2.06 -4.84
N ILE A 88 -10.28 3.30 -5.31
CA ILE A 88 -9.14 4.05 -5.81
C ILE A 88 -8.78 5.07 -4.73
N GLY A 89 -7.59 4.97 -4.15
CA GLY A 89 -7.21 5.86 -3.05
C GLY A 89 -5.73 5.80 -2.75
N LEU A 90 -5.24 6.78 -1.99
CA LEU A 90 -3.84 6.93 -1.65
C LEU A 90 -3.64 7.10 -0.15
N ARG A 91 -2.51 6.58 0.34
CA ARG A 91 -1.92 6.88 1.66
C ARG A 91 -2.87 6.69 2.84
N GLY A 92 -3.82 5.73 2.74
CA GLY A 92 -4.74 5.43 3.83
C GLY A 92 -5.82 6.49 4.09
N THR A 93 -6.01 7.47 3.18
CA THR A 93 -7.09 8.46 3.27
C THR A 93 -8.43 7.76 3.18
N ALA A 94 -9.38 8.15 4.04
CA ALA A 94 -10.73 7.58 4.17
C ALA A 94 -10.77 6.08 4.51
N VAL A 95 -9.67 5.48 4.97
CA VAL A 95 -9.67 4.11 5.51
C VAL A 95 -10.18 4.15 6.94
N LYS A 96 -11.23 3.36 7.23
CA LYS A 96 -11.82 3.26 8.58
C LYS A 96 -12.12 1.83 8.97
N LYS A 97 -11.86 1.50 10.24
CA LYS A 97 -12.38 0.32 10.93
C LYS A 97 -13.77 0.65 11.42
N ILE A 98 -14.75 -0.14 11.01
CA ILE A 98 -16.18 0.06 11.28
C ILE A 98 -16.63 -1.04 12.24
N HIS A 99 -17.19 -0.67 13.36
CA HIS A 99 -17.56 -1.61 14.43
C HIS A 99 -19.02 -2.03 14.42
N ASN A 100 -19.90 -1.26 13.76
CA ASN A 100 -21.33 -1.50 13.77
C ASN A 100 -22.04 -0.79 12.61
N THR A 101 -23.32 -1.10 12.41
CA THR A 101 -24.15 -0.53 11.34
C THR A 101 -24.29 0.99 11.43
N LYS A 102 -24.27 1.59 12.62
CA LYS A 102 -24.36 3.05 12.79
C LYS A 102 -23.13 3.75 12.22
N GLU A 103 -21.96 3.22 12.52
CA GLU A 103 -20.69 3.73 11.95
C GLU A 103 -20.63 3.52 10.44
N LEU A 104 -21.15 2.38 9.96
CA LEU A 104 -21.24 2.11 8.52
C LEU A 104 -22.13 3.14 7.82
N ALA A 105 -23.33 3.40 8.34
CA ALA A 105 -24.24 4.42 7.81
C ALA A 105 -23.58 5.82 7.81
N ALA A 106 -22.89 6.18 8.89
CA ALA A 106 -22.18 7.46 8.99
C ALA A 106 -21.02 7.56 7.99
N TYR A 107 -20.35 6.45 7.66
CA TYR A 107 -19.31 6.42 6.62
C TYR A 107 -19.93 6.67 5.24
N PHE A 108 -20.98 5.91 4.88
CA PHE A 108 -21.61 6.02 3.57
C PHE A 108 -22.40 7.32 3.36
N SER A 109 -22.86 7.98 4.41
CA SER A 109 -23.49 9.31 4.28
C SER A 109 -22.54 10.41 3.75
N LYS A 110 -21.22 10.16 3.80
CA LYS A 110 -20.19 11.08 3.32
C LYS A 110 -19.48 10.60 2.07
N ALA A 111 -19.44 9.27 1.86
CA ALA A 111 -18.69 8.68 0.75
C ALA A 111 -19.40 8.92 -0.59
N ASN A 112 -18.77 9.72 -1.46
CA ASN A 112 -19.20 9.99 -2.82
C ASN A 112 -18.29 9.33 -3.86
N PHE A 113 -17.65 8.20 -3.47
CA PHE A 113 -16.74 7.39 -4.27
C PHE A 113 -17.00 5.89 -4.03
N ASN A 114 -16.49 5.04 -4.90
CA ASN A 114 -16.55 3.59 -4.73
C ASN A 114 -15.79 3.15 -3.48
N VAL A 115 -16.44 2.35 -2.64
CA VAL A 115 -15.90 1.88 -1.36
C VAL A 115 -15.72 0.38 -1.38
N LEU A 116 -14.58 -0.10 -0.91
CA LEU A 116 -14.36 -1.50 -0.56
C LEU A 116 -14.74 -1.72 0.90
N ILE A 117 -15.58 -2.73 1.12
CA ILE A 117 -15.81 -3.32 2.43
C ILE A 117 -15.03 -4.62 2.50
N GLN A 118 -14.18 -4.76 3.52
CA GLN A 118 -13.31 -5.92 3.70
C GLN A 118 -13.46 -6.52 5.09
N SER A 119 -13.33 -7.85 5.18
CA SER A 119 -13.16 -8.51 6.47
C SER A 119 -11.86 -8.05 7.14
N LEU A 120 -11.91 -7.93 8.48
CA LEU A 120 -10.71 -7.62 9.25
C LEU A 120 -9.72 -8.77 9.15
N ILE A 121 -8.46 -8.46 8.81
CA ILE A 121 -7.37 -9.44 8.78
C ILE A 121 -6.97 -9.76 10.23
N PRO A 122 -6.83 -11.04 10.61
CA PRO A 122 -6.56 -11.43 12.00
C PRO A 122 -5.07 -11.33 12.40
N TYR A 123 -4.21 -10.82 11.52
CA TYR A 123 -2.77 -10.71 11.76
C TYR A 123 -2.39 -9.30 12.17
N GLU A 124 -1.35 -9.17 13.01
CA GLU A 124 -0.88 -7.88 13.54
C GLU A 124 0.40 -7.38 12.86
N ASN A 125 1.21 -8.30 12.33
CA ASN A 125 2.46 -7.94 11.66
C ASN A 125 2.17 -7.46 10.24
N GLU A 126 2.83 -6.39 9.80
CA GLU A 126 2.69 -5.88 8.43
C GLU A 126 4.06 -5.65 7.80
N ILE A 127 4.22 -6.13 6.56
CA ILE A 127 5.40 -5.87 5.72
C ILE A 127 5.01 -5.30 4.37
N GLY A 128 5.96 -4.63 3.73
CA GLY A 128 5.95 -4.38 2.30
C GLY A 128 7.01 -5.26 1.62
N LEU A 129 6.58 -6.21 0.80
CA LEU A 129 7.45 -7.12 0.04
C LEU A 129 7.54 -6.66 -1.41
N PHE A 130 8.75 -6.35 -1.89
CA PHE A 130 8.94 -5.91 -3.27
C PHE A 130 9.32 -7.09 -4.17
N TYR A 131 8.43 -7.39 -5.14
CA TYR A 131 8.59 -8.47 -6.10
C TYR A 131 8.95 -7.94 -7.49
N VAL A 132 9.89 -8.61 -8.16
CA VAL A 132 10.33 -8.30 -9.52
C VAL A 132 10.52 -9.58 -10.31
N LYS A 133 9.90 -9.67 -11.49
CA LYS A 133 10.10 -10.75 -12.46
C LYS A 133 10.65 -10.19 -13.76
N LEU A 134 11.96 -10.29 -13.93
CA LEU A 134 12.62 -9.87 -15.16
C LEU A 134 12.29 -10.83 -16.32
N PRO A 135 12.37 -10.36 -17.59
CA PRO A 135 12.16 -11.21 -18.76
C PRO A 135 13.05 -12.46 -18.74
N ASN A 136 12.44 -13.62 -18.97
CA ASN A 136 13.12 -14.91 -19.04
C ASN A 136 13.91 -15.30 -17.76
N GLN A 137 13.54 -14.75 -16.62
CA GLN A 137 14.13 -15.06 -15.31
C GLN A 137 13.02 -15.45 -14.32
N PRO A 138 13.35 -16.27 -13.32
CA PRO A 138 12.45 -16.44 -12.18
C PRO A 138 12.25 -15.09 -11.46
N GLY A 139 11.11 -14.94 -10.83
CA GLY A 139 10.88 -13.76 -10.01
C GLY A 139 11.77 -13.77 -8.77
N LYS A 140 11.99 -12.60 -8.20
CA LYS A 140 12.79 -12.41 -7.00
C LYS A 140 12.16 -11.38 -6.07
N ILE A 141 12.38 -11.55 -4.79
CA ILE A 141 12.10 -10.55 -3.78
C ILE A 141 13.33 -9.65 -3.69
N THR A 142 13.17 -8.35 -3.92
CA THR A 142 14.28 -7.40 -3.96
C THR A 142 14.46 -6.61 -2.68
N GLY A 143 13.50 -6.70 -1.77
CA GLY A 143 13.55 -6.09 -0.45
C GLY A 143 12.25 -6.33 0.32
N ILE A 144 12.36 -6.35 1.63
CA ILE A 144 11.25 -6.38 2.57
C ILE A 144 11.39 -5.20 3.52
N VAL A 145 10.32 -4.45 3.71
CA VAL A 145 10.22 -3.46 4.76
C VAL A 145 9.24 -3.95 5.81
N SER A 146 9.68 -4.00 7.06
CA SER A 146 8.78 -4.17 8.22
C SER A 146 8.20 -2.82 8.62
N LYS A 147 6.91 -2.81 8.93
CA LYS A 147 6.20 -1.60 9.36
C LYS A 147 6.02 -1.66 10.87
N GLU A 148 6.86 -0.91 11.60
CA GLU A 148 6.70 -0.73 13.05
C GLU A 148 5.70 0.39 13.31
N PHE A 149 4.56 0.02 13.90
CA PHE A 149 3.51 0.98 14.23
C PHE A 149 3.91 1.91 15.36
N MET A 150 3.23 3.05 15.46
CA MET A 150 3.40 4.03 16.53
C MET A 150 2.70 3.51 17.79
N ILE A 151 3.43 2.76 18.60
CA ILE A 151 2.96 2.31 19.91
C ILE A 151 3.55 3.22 20.98
N LEU A 152 2.67 3.92 21.71
CA LEU A 152 3.07 4.67 22.89
C LEU A 152 2.86 3.83 24.13
N THR A 153 3.84 3.85 25.02
CA THR A 153 3.77 3.19 26.33
C THR A 153 3.62 4.24 27.43
N GLY A 154 2.57 4.12 28.21
CA GLY A 154 2.32 4.97 29.37
C GLY A 154 3.41 4.85 30.43
N ASN A 155 3.70 5.95 31.10
CA ASN A 155 4.60 5.99 32.25
C ASN A 155 3.88 6.41 33.56
N GLY A 156 2.55 6.41 33.54
CA GLY A 156 1.71 6.78 34.68
C GLY A 156 1.73 8.26 35.07
N LYS A 157 2.44 9.12 34.31
CA LYS A 157 2.66 10.54 34.64
C LYS A 157 2.36 11.48 33.49
N ASN A 158 2.86 11.18 32.30
CA ASN A 158 2.77 12.05 31.13
C ASN A 158 1.52 11.75 30.32
N THR A 159 0.93 12.79 29.76
CA THR A 159 -0.14 12.66 28.77
C THR A 159 0.41 12.04 27.48
N LEU A 160 -0.47 11.47 26.67
CA LEU A 160 -0.07 10.96 25.33
C LEU A 160 0.57 12.05 24.47
N ARG A 161 0.10 13.30 24.59
CA ARG A 161 0.69 14.47 23.92
C ARG A 161 2.15 14.68 24.33
N GLU A 162 2.46 14.65 25.63
CA GLU A 162 3.82 14.81 26.14
C GLU A 162 4.73 13.66 25.72
N LEU A 163 4.22 12.43 25.72
CA LEU A 163 4.94 11.25 25.22
C LEU A 163 5.26 11.38 23.72
N LEU A 164 4.32 11.87 22.90
CA LEU A 164 4.55 12.15 21.48
C LEU A 164 5.63 13.23 21.28
N HIS A 165 5.60 14.30 22.07
CA HIS A 165 6.61 15.36 22.00
C HIS A 165 8.01 14.90 22.42
N SER A 166 8.12 13.88 23.26
CA SER A 166 9.41 13.36 23.70
C SER A 166 10.19 12.58 22.63
N ASP A 167 9.50 12.08 21.59
CA ASP A 167 10.11 11.36 20.48
C ASP A 167 10.04 12.17 19.18
N LYS A 168 11.20 12.61 18.70
CA LYS A 168 11.32 13.42 17.47
C LYS A 168 10.67 12.78 16.24
N ARG A 169 10.50 11.46 16.22
CA ARG A 169 9.85 10.72 15.11
C ARG A 169 8.38 11.11 14.94
N TYR A 170 7.72 11.51 16.01
CA TYR A 170 6.29 11.81 16.03
C TYR A 170 5.98 13.29 15.81
N LEU A 171 6.98 14.17 15.87
CA LEU A 171 6.79 15.62 15.73
C LEU A 171 6.11 16.02 14.40
N LEU A 172 6.42 15.30 13.30
CA LEU A 172 5.82 15.55 12.00
C LEU A 172 4.36 15.09 11.91
N GLN A 173 3.89 14.30 12.87
CA GLN A 173 2.55 13.73 12.91
C GLN A 173 1.62 14.45 13.90
N LEU A 174 2.18 15.26 14.77
CA LEU A 174 1.43 15.90 15.85
C LEU A 174 0.21 16.65 15.36
N GLU A 175 0.34 17.43 14.30
CA GLU A 175 -0.78 18.21 13.74
C GLU A 175 -1.94 17.28 13.29
N THR A 176 -1.62 16.20 12.60
CA THR A 176 -2.63 15.22 12.15
C THR A 176 -3.25 14.48 13.34
N LEU A 177 -2.42 14.05 14.30
CA LEU A 177 -2.89 13.34 15.50
C LEU A 177 -3.72 14.25 16.40
N GLU A 178 -3.40 15.52 16.48
CA GLU A 178 -4.18 16.51 17.23
C GLU A 178 -5.57 16.72 16.64
N LEU A 179 -5.69 16.72 15.32
CA LEU A 179 -7.00 16.80 14.66
C LEU A 179 -7.83 15.52 14.86
N GLU A 180 -7.22 14.35 14.76
CA GLU A 180 -7.94 13.05 14.89
C GLU A 180 -8.26 12.66 16.33
N TYR A 181 -7.34 12.92 17.27
CA TYR A 181 -7.38 12.36 18.64
C TYR A 181 -7.36 13.41 19.74
N LYS A 182 -7.80 14.63 19.47
CA LYS A 182 -7.73 15.82 20.35
C LYS A 182 -7.99 15.55 21.84
N ASN A 183 -9.06 14.80 22.17
CA ASN A 183 -9.41 14.47 23.55
C ASN A 183 -8.56 13.33 24.11
N LEU A 184 -8.23 12.34 23.30
CA LEU A 184 -7.43 11.18 23.70
C LEU A 184 -6.00 11.58 24.08
N LEU A 185 -5.42 12.55 23.37
CA LEU A 185 -4.05 13.02 23.60
C LEU A 185 -3.83 13.65 24.99
N ASN A 186 -4.90 14.05 25.67
CA ASN A 186 -4.83 14.60 27.03
C ASN A 186 -4.93 13.50 28.12
N THR A 187 -5.08 12.23 27.73
CA THR A 187 -5.14 11.12 28.72
C THR A 187 -3.74 10.71 29.15
N VAL A 188 -3.65 10.26 30.41
CA VAL A 188 -2.46 9.65 30.99
C VAL A 188 -2.70 8.15 31.04
N LEU A 189 -1.89 7.37 30.31
CA LEU A 189 -1.94 5.91 30.40
C LEU A 189 -1.23 5.44 31.67
N LYS A 190 -1.70 4.32 32.24
CA LYS A 190 -1.00 3.65 33.33
C LYS A 190 0.42 3.25 32.91
N GLU A 191 1.29 3.08 33.87
CA GLU A 191 2.64 2.58 33.62
C GLU A 191 2.59 1.21 32.94
N GLY A 192 3.26 1.07 31.78
CA GLY A 192 3.26 -0.14 30.95
C GLY A 192 2.03 -0.32 30.06
N GLU A 193 0.99 0.48 30.19
CA GLU A 193 -0.16 0.45 29.28
C GLU A 193 0.24 0.99 27.90
N THR A 194 -0.17 0.30 26.82
CA THR A 194 0.20 0.66 25.45
C THR A 194 -1.01 1.08 24.64
N ILE A 195 -0.82 2.04 23.74
CA ILE A 195 -1.81 2.44 22.75
C ILE A 195 -1.18 2.57 21.37
N ASN A 196 -1.86 2.05 20.35
CA ASN A 196 -1.51 2.27 18.96
C ASN A 196 -2.38 3.40 18.40
N LEU A 197 -1.79 4.58 18.17
CA LEU A 197 -2.51 5.75 17.65
C LEU A 197 -2.69 5.70 16.11
N VAL A 198 -1.89 4.89 15.40
CA VAL A 198 -1.93 4.80 13.95
C VAL A 198 -1.96 3.35 13.53
N PRO A 199 -3.14 2.70 13.55
CA PRO A 199 -3.27 1.26 13.25
C PRO A 199 -3.09 0.91 11.77
N TYR A 200 -2.76 1.89 10.91
CA TYR A 200 -2.58 1.68 9.47
C TYR A 200 -1.14 2.00 9.08
N GLY A 201 -0.46 1.03 8.46
CA GLY A 201 0.96 1.09 8.10
C GLY A 201 1.29 2.09 6.99
N ASN A 202 1.26 3.40 7.30
CA ASN A 202 1.64 4.45 6.37
C ASN A 202 2.79 5.30 6.94
N HIS A 203 3.89 5.42 6.18
CA HIS A 203 5.05 6.25 6.57
C HIS A 203 4.66 7.72 6.83
N CYS A 204 3.75 8.27 6.02
CA CYS A 204 3.25 9.64 6.23
C CYS A 204 2.45 9.81 7.54
N ARG A 205 2.09 8.72 8.22
CA ARG A 205 1.36 8.70 9.49
C ARG A 205 2.21 8.24 10.68
N GLY A 206 3.55 8.25 10.55
CA GLY A 206 4.48 7.95 11.65
C GLY A 206 4.90 6.49 11.79
N THR A 207 4.49 5.61 10.88
CA THR A 207 5.00 4.24 10.83
C THR A 207 6.49 4.26 10.50
N LYS A 208 7.31 3.61 11.31
CA LYS A 208 8.73 3.45 11.04
C LYS A 208 8.94 2.30 10.07
N PHE A 209 9.73 2.55 9.04
CA PHE A 209 10.13 1.55 8.06
C PHE A 209 11.49 0.98 8.43
N VAL A 210 11.55 -0.32 8.65
CA VAL A 210 12.77 -1.05 9.01
C VAL A 210 13.07 -2.07 7.92
N ASP A 211 14.29 -2.06 7.42
CA ASP A 211 14.74 -3.04 6.43
C ASP A 211 14.81 -4.44 7.05
N ALA A 212 13.91 -5.30 6.61
CA ALA A 212 13.81 -6.71 6.97
C ALA A 212 14.23 -7.64 5.82
N SER A 213 15.03 -7.15 4.87
CA SER A 213 15.47 -7.95 3.71
C SER A 213 16.36 -9.14 4.10
N HIS A 214 16.88 -9.16 5.32
CA HIS A 214 17.60 -10.32 5.87
C HIS A 214 16.71 -11.53 6.14
N GLU A 215 15.38 -11.34 6.23
CA GLU A 215 14.38 -12.41 6.37
C GLU A 215 14.06 -13.14 5.04
N ILE A 216 14.61 -12.67 3.92
CA ILE A 216 14.37 -13.29 2.61
C ILE A 216 15.10 -14.63 2.54
N THR A 217 14.35 -15.72 2.50
CA THR A 217 14.86 -17.09 2.34
C THR A 217 14.59 -17.61 0.92
N SER A 218 15.29 -18.66 0.52
CA SER A 218 15.01 -19.35 -0.74
C SER A 218 13.59 -19.92 -0.79
N GLU A 219 13.10 -20.47 0.33
CA GLU A 219 11.74 -20.97 0.47
C GLU A 219 10.70 -19.85 0.23
N MET A 220 10.93 -18.68 0.81
CA MET A 220 10.06 -17.50 0.60
C MET A 220 10.04 -17.06 -0.87
N ILE A 221 11.21 -17.05 -1.53
CA ILE A 221 11.30 -16.70 -2.96
C ILE A 221 10.51 -17.70 -3.81
N GLU A 222 10.64 -18.99 -3.55
CA GLU A 222 9.92 -20.06 -4.26
C GLU A 222 8.40 -19.93 -4.05
N SER A 223 7.96 -19.78 -2.81
CA SER A 223 6.55 -19.60 -2.46
C SER A 223 5.94 -18.37 -3.14
N PHE A 224 6.60 -17.23 -3.06
CA PHE A 224 6.08 -16.02 -3.70
C PHE A 224 6.17 -16.06 -5.23
N ASN A 225 7.12 -16.77 -5.81
CA ASN A 225 7.12 -17.05 -7.25
C ASN A 225 5.89 -17.89 -7.66
N ALA A 226 5.55 -18.91 -6.89
CA ALA A 226 4.37 -19.72 -7.15
C ALA A 226 3.08 -18.88 -7.04
N ILE A 227 2.97 -18.03 -6.01
CA ILE A 227 1.81 -17.15 -5.80
C ILE A 227 1.73 -16.10 -6.91
N CYS A 228 2.81 -15.36 -7.17
CA CYS A 228 2.82 -14.28 -8.17
C CYS A 228 2.65 -14.80 -9.60
N SER A 229 2.98 -16.08 -9.87
CA SER A 229 2.74 -16.68 -11.19
C SER A 229 1.26 -16.87 -11.50
N GLN A 230 0.40 -16.91 -10.47
CA GLN A 230 -1.04 -17.01 -10.61
C GLN A 230 -1.70 -15.64 -10.83
N ILE A 231 -0.98 -14.54 -10.54
CA ILE A 231 -1.44 -13.16 -10.80
C ILE A 231 -1.03 -12.80 -12.23
N LYS A 232 -2.03 -12.73 -13.11
CA LYS A 232 -1.79 -12.51 -14.54
C LYS A 232 -0.98 -11.24 -14.79
N ASP A 233 0.14 -11.38 -15.52
CA ASP A 233 1.03 -10.29 -15.95
C ASP A 233 1.51 -9.35 -14.82
N PHE A 234 1.58 -9.85 -13.58
CA PHE A 234 2.21 -9.14 -12.48
C PHE A 234 3.72 -9.40 -12.48
N HIS A 235 4.49 -8.37 -12.78
CA HIS A 235 5.95 -8.48 -12.94
C HIS A 235 6.74 -7.54 -12.04
N PHE A 236 6.11 -6.51 -11.51
CA PHE A 236 6.80 -5.45 -10.79
C PHE A 236 5.86 -4.78 -9.78
N GLY A 237 6.25 -4.76 -8.52
CA GLY A 237 5.49 -4.03 -7.52
C GLY A 237 5.78 -4.44 -6.09
N ARG A 238 5.18 -3.70 -5.16
CA ARG A 238 5.21 -3.98 -3.74
C ARG A 238 3.86 -4.53 -3.31
N MET A 239 3.90 -5.65 -2.62
CA MET A 239 2.76 -6.22 -1.91
C MET A 239 2.83 -5.79 -0.45
N ASP A 240 1.81 -5.13 0.04
CA ASP A 240 1.62 -4.85 1.45
C ASP A 240 0.86 -6.04 2.05
N ILE A 241 1.47 -6.72 3.03
CA ILE A 241 1.06 -8.04 3.50
C ILE A 241 0.93 -8.01 5.02
N MET A 242 -0.20 -8.48 5.54
CA MET A 242 -0.34 -8.81 6.95
C MET A 242 -0.14 -10.31 7.14
N TYR A 243 0.62 -10.71 8.19
CA TYR A 243 1.06 -12.09 8.35
C TYR A 243 1.21 -12.48 9.84
N GLN A 244 1.22 -13.79 10.10
CA GLN A 244 1.35 -14.34 11.44
C GLN A 244 2.82 -14.40 11.88
N SER A 245 3.68 -15.05 11.09
CA SER A 245 5.10 -15.21 11.36
C SER A 245 5.92 -15.23 10.06
N TYR A 246 7.22 -14.93 10.12
CA TYR A 246 8.10 -15.06 8.96
C TYR A 246 8.24 -16.50 8.50
N GLU A 247 8.18 -17.47 9.41
CA GLU A 247 8.21 -18.89 9.07
C GLU A 247 7.01 -19.31 8.22
N ASP A 248 5.80 -18.90 8.61
CA ASP A 248 4.59 -19.16 7.82
C ASP A 248 4.62 -18.43 6.48
N LEU A 249 5.06 -17.18 6.49
CA LEU A 249 5.17 -16.35 5.29
C LEU A 249 6.15 -16.98 4.28
N ALA A 250 7.29 -17.52 4.74
CA ALA A 250 8.24 -18.23 3.89
C ALA A 250 7.61 -19.44 3.21
N LYS A 251 6.69 -20.12 3.89
CA LYS A 251 5.93 -21.25 3.36
C LYS A 251 4.70 -20.86 2.53
N GLY A 252 4.46 -19.55 2.34
CA GLY A 252 3.28 -19.04 1.64
C GLY A 252 1.97 -19.28 2.38
N LYS A 253 1.98 -19.25 3.73
CA LYS A 253 0.83 -19.56 4.60
C LYS A 253 0.58 -18.46 5.62
N ASN A 254 -0.61 -18.44 6.20
CA ASN A 254 -1.01 -17.56 7.30
C ASN A 254 -0.67 -16.08 7.07
N PHE A 255 -1.00 -15.59 5.88
CA PHE A 255 -0.88 -14.19 5.50
C PHE A 255 -2.04 -13.76 4.59
N GLN A 256 -2.23 -12.44 4.46
CA GLN A 256 -3.13 -11.86 3.48
C GLN A 256 -2.53 -10.60 2.87
N ILE A 257 -2.75 -10.43 1.56
CA ILE A 257 -2.33 -9.26 0.79
C ILE A 257 -3.36 -8.16 1.03
N VAL A 258 -2.90 -7.07 1.65
CA VAL A 258 -3.72 -5.87 1.92
C VAL A 258 -3.84 -5.00 0.67
N GLU A 259 -2.76 -4.94 -0.13
CA GLU A 259 -2.66 -4.10 -1.32
C GLU A 259 -1.51 -4.56 -2.21
N ILE A 260 -1.68 -4.42 -3.52
CA ILE A 260 -0.58 -4.48 -4.48
C ILE A 260 -0.42 -3.11 -5.12
N ASN A 261 0.78 -2.55 -5.00
CA ASN A 261 1.19 -1.31 -5.63
C ASN A 261 2.11 -1.63 -6.82
N GLY A 262 1.72 -1.28 -8.04
CA GLY A 262 2.49 -1.58 -9.27
C GLY A 262 3.63 -0.59 -9.52
N ALA A 263 3.62 0.05 -10.68
CA ALA A 263 4.69 0.94 -11.15
C ALA A 263 4.95 2.17 -10.27
N ILE A 264 3.97 2.61 -9.46
CA ILE A 264 4.15 3.71 -8.49
C ILE A 264 4.94 3.29 -7.27
N SER A 265 5.12 1.99 -7.03
CA SER A 265 5.74 1.50 -5.80
C SER A 265 7.23 1.82 -5.72
N GLU A 266 7.66 2.12 -4.52
CA GLU A 266 9.04 2.37 -4.14
C GLU A 266 9.62 1.19 -3.35
N PRO A 267 10.93 0.93 -3.43
CA PRO A 267 11.62 -0.03 -2.57
C PRO A 267 11.76 0.54 -1.14
N THR A 268 10.67 0.54 -0.39
CA THR A 268 10.52 1.27 0.88
C THR A 268 11.47 0.84 2.00
N HIS A 269 12.12 -0.33 1.89
CA HIS A 269 13.20 -0.73 2.80
C HIS A 269 14.39 0.26 2.78
N MET A 270 14.54 1.03 1.71
CA MET A 270 15.57 2.08 1.62
C MET A 270 15.36 3.23 2.61
N TYR A 271 14.16 3.37 3.17
CA TYR A 271 13.83 4.40 4.14
C TYR A 271 14.18 4.03 5.59
N ASP A 272 14.78 2.85 5.80
CA ASP A 272 15.35 2.52 7.12
C ASP A 272 16.39 3.58 7.50
N PRO A 273 16.28 4.20 8.69
CA PRO A 273 17.23 5.20 9.16
C PRO A 273 18.70 4.73 9.20
N LYS A 274 18.95 3.41 9.16
CA LYS A 274 20.30 2.83 9.08
C LYS A 274 20.94 3.00 7.70
N HIS A 275 20.13 3.23 6.66
CA HIS A 275 20.62 3.35 5.30
C HIS A 275 21.06 4.77 4.95
N SER A 276 22.12 4.85 4.16
CA SER A 276 22.61 6.12 3.62
C SER A 276 21.80 6.57 2.39
N LEU A 277 21.89 7.85 2.05
CA LEU A 277 21.33 8.37 0.80
C LEU A 277 21.84 7.62 -0.45
N TRP A 278 23.11 7.20 -0.45
CA TRP A 278 23.71 6.41 -1.52
C TRP A 278 23.02 5.04 -1.69
N PHE A 279 22.68 4.39 -0.61
CA PHE A 279 21.90 3.17 -0.64
C PHE A 279 20.53 3.42 -1.26
N GLY A 280 19.84 4.48 -0.83
CA GLY A 280 18.56 4.89 -1.41
C GLY A 280 18.63 5.15 -2.92
N TRP A 281 19.65 5.87 -3.38
CA TRP A 281 19.89 6.11 -4.81
C TRP A 281 20.14 4.81 -5.58
N LYS A 282 20.94 3.91 -5.04
CA LYS A 282 21.21 2.59 -5.64
C LYS A 282 19.92 1.78 -5.78
N GLU A 283 19.10 1.73 -4.74
CA GLU A 283 17.85 0.98 -4.75
C GLU A 283 16.84 1.58 -5.73
N LEU A 284 16.63 2.89 -5.72
CA LEU A 284 15.73 3.56 -6.66
C LEU A 284 16.17 3.34 -8.11
N THR A 285 17.43 3.62 -8.43
CA THR A 285 17.93 3.47 -9.80
C THR A 285 17.87 2.03 -10.28
N ARG A 286 18.13 1.05 -9.39
CA ARG A 286 17.99 -0.38 -9.67
C ARG A 286 16.54 -0.76 -10.02
N HIS A 287 15.57 -0.30 -9.23
CA HIS A 287 14.15 -0.62 -9.45
C HIS A 287 13.59 0.08 -10.69
N PHE A 288 13.95 1.33 -10.94
CA PHE A 288 13.61 2.01 -12.20
C PHE A 288 14.19 1.30 -13.42
N HIS A 289 15.40 0.74 -13.31
CA HIS A 289 15.98 -0.07 -14.37
C HIS A 289 15.20 -1.37 -14.59
N TYR A 290 14.80 -2.06 -13.53
CA TYR A 290 13.97 -3.26 -13.65
C TYR A 290 12.63 -2.96 -14.31
N MET A 291 11.95 -1.92 -13.88
CA MET A 291 10.70 -1.47 -14.47
C MET A 291 10.85 -1.16 -15.97
N TYR A 292 11.94 -0.49 -16.37
CA TYR A 292 12.24 -0.23 -17.78
C TYR A 292 12.43 -1.53 -18.58
N LEU A 293 13.23 -2.48 -18.09
CA LEU A 293 13.47 -3.75 -18.78
C LEU A 293 12.18 -4.54 -18.96
N ILE A 294 11.36 -4.63 -17.93
CA ILE A 294 10.07 -5.31 -17.95
C ILE A 294 9.12 -4.64 -18.94
N SER A 295 8.94 -3.32 -18.81
CA SER A 295 8.05 -2.55 -19.67
C SER A 295 8.44 -2.66 -21.15
N LYS A 296 9.74 -2.56 -21.45
CA LYS A 296 10.25 -2.71 -22.81
C LYS A 296 9.99 -4.10 -23.38
N ASN A 297 10.17 -5.15 -22.58
CA ASN A 297 9.90 -6.53 -23.01
C ASN A 297 8.40 -6.73 -23.24
N ASN A 298 7.56 -6.30 -22.32
CA ASN A 298 6.11 -6.44 -22.43
C ASN A 298 5.58 -5.65 -23.64
N HIS A 299 6.14 -4.46 -23.90
CA HIS A 299 5.81 -3.70 -25.10
C HIS A 299 6.20 -4.44 -26.38
N LYS A 300 7.37 -5.06 -26.42
CA LYS A 300 7.78 -5.91 -27.54
C LYS A 300 6.82 -7.09 -27.77
N ASN A 301 6.21 -7.59 -26.69
CA ASN A 301 5.25 -8.68 -26.70
C ASN A 301 3.78 -8.21 -26.87
N GLY A 302 3.54 -6.95 -27.24
CA GLY A 302 2.22 -6.42 -27.59
C GLY A 302 1.55 -5.50 -26.58
N ALA A 303 2.11 -5.33 -25.37
CA ALA A 303 1.58 -4.33 -24.44
C ALA A 303 1.79 -2.91 -24.98
N LYS A 304 0.75 -2.08 -24.97
CA LYS A 304 0.81 -0.73 -25.51
C LYS A 304 1.34 0.25 -24.45
N TYR A 305 2.25 1.14 -24.85
CA TYR A 305 2.53 2.32 -24.05
C TYR A 305 1.38 3.33 -24.18
N LEU A 306 1.06 4.00 -23.07
CA LEU A 306 0.17 5.16 -23.14
C LEU A 306 0.78 6.24 -24.01
N THR A 307 -0.04 6.82 -24.87
CA THR A 307 0.33 8.06 -25.57
C THR A 307 0.43 9.22 -24.55
N PHE A 308 1.11 10.28 -24.93
CA PHE A 308 1.21 11.45 -24.06
C PHE A 308 -0.16 12.02 -23.68
N LYS A 309 -1.08 12.08 -24.67
CA LYS A 309 -2.46 12.55 -24.47
C LYS A 309 -3.23 11.67 -23.47
N GLU A 310 -3.19 10.35 -23.64
CA GLU A 310 -3.85 9.40 -22.73
C GLU A 310 -3.31 9.52 -21.31
N GLY A 311 -1.98 9.54 -21.15
CA GLY A 311 -1.36 9.66 -19.83
C GLY A 311 -1.72 10.96 -19.11
N VAL A 312 -1.75 12.09 -19.84
CA VAL A 312 -2.19 13.38 -19.26
C VAL A 312 -3.66 13.33 -18.84
N ILE A 313 -4.53 12.68 -19.64
CA ILE A 313 -5.96 12.50 -19.27
C ILE A 313 -6.07 11.67 -17.99
N GLU A 314 -5.38 10.54 -17.91
CA GLU A 314 -5.43 9.68 -16.72
C GLU A 314 -4.85 10.38 -15.47
N PHE A 315 -3.79 11.17 -15.63
CA PHE A 315 -3.24 11.97 -14.53
C PHE A 315 -4.24 13.04 -14.02
N LYS A 316 -4.95 13.71 -14.94
CA LYS A 316 -6.01 14.67 -14.55
C LYS A 316 -7.15 13.97 -13.80
N LYS A 317 -7.60 12.80 -14.29
CA LYS A 317 -8.64 12.00 -13.59
C LYS A 317 -8.18 11.61 -12.19
N HIS A 318 -6.92 11.19 -12.04
CA HIS A 318 -6.34 10.84 -10.75
C HIS A 318 -6.37 12.03 -9.78
N HIS A 319 -5.97 13.21 -10.23
CA HIS A 319 -5.99 14.41 -9.40
C HIS A 319 -7.42 14.82 -8.99
N GLN A 320 -8.38 14.76 -9.92
CA GLN A 320 -9.78 15.03 -9.62
C GLN A 320 -10.34 14.03 -8.59
N HIS A 321 -10.09 12.75 -8.79
CA HIS A 321 -10.55 11.69 -7.87
C HIS A 321 -9.91 11.83 -6.49
N TYR A 322 -8.62 12.18 -6.43
CA TYR A 322 -7.92 12.41 -5.17
C TYR A 322 -8.55 13.55 -4.35
N ASN A 323 -8.93 14.66 -5.00
CA ASN A 323 -9.62 15.77 -4.32
C ASN A 323 -10.97 15.32 -3.72
N ILE A 324 -11.74 14.49 -4.44
CA ILE A 324 -13.00 13.93 -3.92
C ILE A 324 -12.77 13.14 -2.61
N ILE A 325 -11.68 12.38 -2.53
CA ILE A 325 -11.36 11.58 -1.34
C ILE A 325 -10.83 12.47 -0.20
N LEU A 326 -10.14 13.57 -0.50
CA LEU A 326 -9.66 14.51 0.52
C LEU A 326 -10.80 15.27 1.20
N ASP A 327 -11.92 15.47 0.52
CA ASP A 327 -13.11 16.16 1.04
C ASP A 327 -13.98 15.26 1.94
N PHE A 328 -13.63 13.96 2.10
CA PHE A 328 -14.34 13.00 2.96
C PHE A 328 -14.05 13.24 4.45
#